data_ba61385adf4561c3ef8e8f24ec74a5d2
#
_entry.id   ba61385adf4561c3ef8e8f24ec74a5d2
#
_cell.length_a   1.000
_cell.length_b   1.000
_cell.length_c   1.000
_cell.angle_alpha   90.00
_cell.angle_beta   90.00
_cell.angle_gamma   90.00
#
_symmetry.space_group_name_H-M   'P 1'
#
loop_
_entity.id
_entity.type
_entity.pdbx_description
1 polymer ?
#
loop_
_entity_poly.entity_id
_entity_poly.type
_entity_poly.pdbx_seq_one_letter_code
_entity_poly.pdbx_strand_id
1 'polypeptide(L)'
;MVYGDLQFFDIIVFAVIAIFIIYRLRGVLGKRTGYQKNLTANQYSEEKKAQIKKNTPQLKENEQKLLKIYEVVEDFDHKSFLDGAKKAFEIIISAYNQGEKKTLKGLVSKDVFAAFEKAIDNKTNNPNSQFYSLVIDGVEDAKVENSVVKITLGFTSEQFTNDDENTVIKKQDLWTFEKKVDSKSPEWILTST
;
A
#
# COMPACT_ATOMS: atom_id res chain seq x y z
N MET A 1 34.40 30.75 -28.28
CA MET A 1 33.46 31.42 -27.37
C MET A 1 32.12 30.73 -27.48
N VAL A 2 31.87 29.70 -26.63
CA VAL A 2 30.62 28.95 -26.61
C VAL A 2 30.26 28.59 -25.13
N TYR A 3 30.43 29.56 -24.22
CA TYR A 3 30.09 29.34 -22.81
C TYR A 3 28.82 30.10 -22.32
N GLY A 4 28.15 30.84 -23.22
CA GLY A 4 26.97 31.63 -22.86
C GLY A 4 25.63 30.87 -22.91
N ASP A 5 25.51 29.89 -23.84
CA ASP A 5 24.23 29.23 -24.09
C ASP A 5 23.87 28.13 -23.06
N LEU A 6 24.86 27.52 -22.40
CA LEU A 6 24.65 26.50 -21.39
C LEU A 6 24.06 27.05 -20.10
N GLN A 7 24.41 28.30 -19.72
CA GLN A 7 23.86 28.90 -18.49
C GLN A 7 22.38 29.29 -18.61
N PHE A 8 21.92 29.65 -19.78
CA PHE A 8 20.50 29.97 -20.01
C PHE A 8 19.62 28.72 -19.98
N PHE A 9 20.14 27.58 -20.46
CA PHE A 9 19.41 26.31 -20.41
C PHE A 9 19.21 25.83 -18.98
N ASP A 10 20.21 25.95 -18.13
CA ASP A 10 20.10 25.56 -16.70
C ASP A 10 19.08 26.41 -15.96
N ILE A 11 19.03 27.72 -16.22
CA ILE A 11 18.06 28.63 -15.60
C ILE A 11 16.62 28.26 -16.05
N ILE A 12 16.41 27.90 -17.32
CA ILE A 12 15.09 27.50 -17.81
C ILE A 12 14.65 26.18 -17.19
N VAL A 13 15.56 25.21 -17.07
CA VAL A 13 15.26 23.92 -16.43
C VAL A 13 14.88 24.10 -14.96
N PHE A 14 15.66 24.91 -14.21
CA PHE A 14 15.33 25.22 -12.81
C PHE A 14 14.02 25.98 -12.67
N ALA A 15 13.70 26.91 -13.57
CA ALA A 15 12.43 27.63 -13.57
C ALA A 15 11.23 26.69 -13.81
N VAL A 16 11.33 25.75 -14.73
CA VAL A 16 10.29 24.74 -14.99
C VAL A 16 10.09 23.83 -13.77
N ILE A 17 11.18 23.37 -13.16
CA ILE A 17 11.12 22.55 -11.93
C ILE A 17 10.48 23.34 -10.79
N ALA A 18 10.87 24.61 -10.60
CA ALA A 18 10.28 25.47 -9.57
C ALA A 18 8.77 25.70 -9.76
N ILE A 19 8.34 25.96 -11.00
CA ILE A 19 6.93 26.10 -11.35
C ILE A 19 6.16 24.79 -11.09
N PHE A 20 6.74 23.65 -11.44
CA PHE A 20 6.15 22.34 -11.18
C PHE A 20 5.98 22.05 -9.69
N ILE A 21 6.99 22.40 -8.88
CA ILE A 21 6.95 22.25 -7.41
C ILE A 21 5.89 23.17 -6.82
N ILE A 22 5.82 24.44 -7.25
CA ILE A 22 4.81 25.40 -6.78
C ILE A 22 3.39 24.94 -7.17
N TYR A 23 3.21 24.42 -8.38
CA TYR A 23 1.92 23.90 -8.83
C TYR A 23 1.50 22.67 -8.01
N ARG A 24 2.42 21.79 -7.69
CA ARG A 24 2.17 20.62 -6.83
C ARG A 24 1.89 21.01 -5.37
N LEU A 25 2.57 22.02 -4.84
CA LEU A 25 2.34 22.51 -3.47
C LEU A 25 1.02 23.29 -3.32
N ARG A 26 0.56 23.94 -4.37
CA ARG A 26 -0.72 24.68 -4.35
C ARG A 26 -1.92 23.76 -4.18
N GLY A 27 -1.82 22.50 -4.57
CA GLY A 27 -2.84 21.46 -4.34
C GLY A 27 -2.95 20.98 -2.88
N VAL A 28 -1.92 21.23 -2.05
CA VAL A 28 -1.85 20.73 -0.67
C VAL A 28 -2.15 21.83 0.37
N LEU A 29 -1.99 23.12 0.02
CA LEU A 29 -2.13 24.26 0.95
C LEU A 29 -3.46 25.02 0.83
N GLY A 30 -4.57 24.38 0.59
CA GLY A 30 -5.87 25.05 0.39
C GLY A 30 -7.03 24.48 1.19
N LYS A 31 -6.88 24.14 2.47
CA LYS A 31 -8.05 23.96 3.35
C LYS A 31 -7.86 24.70 4.67
N ARG A 32 -8.33 25.93 4.66
CA ARG A 32 -8.49 26.75 5.86
C ARG A 32 -9.82 26.37 6.51
N THR A 33 -9.76 25.62 7.60
CA THR A 33 -10.93 25.31 8.43
C THR A 33 -11.13 26.43 9.45
N GLY A 34 -12.17 27.18 9.29
CA GLY A 34 -12.65 28.13 10.28
C GLY A 34 -14.16 28.09 10.30
N TYR A 35 -14.73 27.53 11.33
CA TYR A 35 -15.93 27.95 12.04
C TYR A 35 -16.52 26.76 12.82
N GLN A 36 -16.38 26.80 14.14
CA GLN A 36 -17.06 25.84 15.02
C GLN A 36 -18.46 26.37 15.33
N LYS A 37 -19.48 25.69 14.80
CA LYS A 37 -20.86 25.83 15.21
C LYS A 37 -21.14 24.70 16.21
N ASN A 38 -21.59 25.01 17.41
CA ASN A 38 -22.00 24.02 18.39
C ASN A 38 -23.21 23.23 17.85
N LEU A 39 -22.98 21.99 17.46
CA LEU A 39 -23.99 21.09 16.92
C LEU A 39 -24.45 20.10 17.99
N THR A 40 -25.75 19.81 18.00
CA THR A 40 -26.33 18.77 18.86
C THR A 40 -25.91 17.38 18.37
N ALA A 41 -25.84 16.39 19.27
CA ALA A 41 -25.31 15.04 18.99
C ALA A 41 -25.93 14.35 17.74
N ASN A 42 -27.20 14.65 17.41
CA ASN A 42 -27.85 14.10 16.22
C ASN A 42 -27.38 14.77 14.92
N GLN A 43 -27.09 16.07 14.93
CA GLN A 43 -26.56 16.77 13.77
C GLN A 43 -25.12 16.37 13.49
N TYR A 44 -24.34 16.07 14.54
CA TYR A 44 -22.96 15.60 14.41
C TYR A 44 -22.87 14.23 13.72
N SER A 45 -23.82 13.33 13.99
CA SER A 45 -23.86 12.01 13.33
C SER A 45 -24.33 12.08 11.87
N GLU A 46 -25.22 13.01 11.52
CA GLU A 46 -25.66 13.21 10.14
C GLU A 46 -24.63 13.95 9.27
N GLU A 47 -23.96 14.95 9.84
CA GLU A 47 -22.86 15.64 9.14
C GLU A 47 -21.64 14.73 8.94
N LYS A 48 -21.33 13.89 9.94
CA LYS A 48 -20.25 12.88 9.81
C LYS A 48 -20.57 11.87 8.72
N LYS A 49 -21.81 11.38 8.63
CA LYS A 49 -22.27 10.52 7.54
C LYS A 49 -22.28 11.22 6.17
N ALA A 50 -22.61 12.52 6.12
CA ALA A 50 -22.61 13.30 4.90
C ALA A 50 -21.19 13.66 4.42
N GLN A 51 -20.25 13.89 5.35
CA GLN A 51 -18.83 14.11 5.03
C GLN A 51 -18.15 12.83 4.59
N ILE A 52 -18.46 11.68 5.20
CA ILE A 52 -17.97 10.36 4.76
C ILE A 52 -18.45 10.07 3.33
N LYS A 53 -19.73 10.34 3.01
CA LYS A 53 -20.25 10.18 1.65
C LYS A 53 -19.61 11.13 0.62
N LYS A 54 -19.18 12.34 1.01
CA LYS A 54 -18.50 13.30 0.12
C LYS A 54 -17.04 12.95 -0.14
N ASN A 55 -16.40 12.25 0.78
CA ASN A 55 -14.97 11.91 0.71
C ASN A 55 -14.72 10.45 0.33
N THR A 56 -15.79 9.65 0.10
CA THR A 56 -15.60 8.26 -0.35
C THR A 56 -15.00 8.30 -1.75
N PRO A 57 -13.77 7.83 -1.94
CA PRO A 57 -13.14 7.82 -3.26
C PRO A 57 -13.90 6.89 -4.19
N GLN A 58 -13.80 7.17 -5.48
CA GLN A 58 -14.34 6.28 -6.51
C GLN A 58 -13.54 4.97 -6.49
N LEU A 59 -14.08 3.97 -5.80
CA LEU A 59 -13.51 2.64 -5.73
C LEU A 59 -13.87 1.86 -6.99
N LYS A 60 -12.93 1.09 -7.51
CA LYS A 60 -13.19 0.12 -8.56
C LYS A 60 -14.12 -0.97 -8.03
N GLU A 61 -14.74 -1.72 -8.93
CA GLU A 61 -15.67 -2.79 -8.57
C GLU A 61 -15.03 -3.81 -7.61
N ASN A 62 -13.79 -4.19 -7.89
CA ASN A 62 -13.01 -5.12 -7.06
C ASN A 62 -12.44 -4.52 -5.76
N GLU A 63 -12.70 -3.25 -5.49
CA GLU A 63 -12.28 -2.52 -4.28
C GLU A 63 -13.46 -2.16 -3.36
N GLN A 64 -14.70 -2.43 -3.78
CA GLN A 64 -15.93 -1.98 -3.07
C GLN A 64 -16.01 -2.48 -1.63
N LYS A 65 -15.41 -3.62 -1.32
CA LYS A 65 -15.36 -4.16 0.04
C LYS A 65 -14.66 -3.23 1.03
N LEU A 66 -13.77 -2.33 0.55
CA LEU A 66 -13.09 -1.33 1.38
C LEU A 66 -14.00 -0.23 1.93
N LEU A 67 -15.23 -0.09 1.41
CA LEU A 67 -16.18 0.89 1.94
C LEU A 67 -16.39 0.73 3.45
N LYS A 68 -16.42 -0.50 3.96
CA LYS A 68 -16.56 -0.80 5.40
C LYS A 68 -15.39 -0.23 6.22
N ILE A 69 -14.20 -0.16 5.63
CA ILE A 69 -13.02 0.37 6.31
C ILE A 69 -13.11 1.91 6.40
N TYR A 70 -13.58 2.57 5.34
CA TYR A 70 -13.80 4.02 5.34
C TYR A 70 -14.82 4.50 6.37
N GLU A 71 -15.76 3.63 6.76
CA GLU A 71 -16.75 3.94 7.81
C GLU A 71 -16.14 4.00 9.21
N VAL A 72 -15.02 3.30 9.43
CA VAL A 72 -14.41 3.09 10.75
C VAL A 72 -13.07 3.81 10.89
N VAL A 73 -12.29 3.88 9.83
CA VAL A 73 -10.94 4.46 9.82
C VAL A 73 -10.96 5.79 9.07
N GLU A 74 -10.86 6.89 9.83
CA GLU A 74 -11.05 8.25 9.31
C GLU A 74 -10.03 8.65 8.25
N ASP A 75 -8.76 8.24 8.40
CA ASP A 75 -7.64 8.59 7.52
C ASP A 75 -7.22 7.44 6.59
N PHE A 76 -8.14 6.50 6.31
CA PHE A 76 -7.81 5.39 5.42
C PHE A 76 -7.68 5.85 3.97
N ASP A 77 -6.54 5.60 3.35
CA ASP A 77 -6.30 5.78 1.92
C ASP A 77 -6.03 4.44 1.25
N HIS A 78 -7.01 3.96 0.48
CA HIS A 78 -6.93 2.68 -0.21
C HIS A 78 -5.79 2.62 -1.22
N LYS A 79 -5.45 3.73 -1.89
CA LYS A 79 -4.36 3.76 -2.87
C LYS A 79 -3.01 3.54 -2.20
N SER A 80 -2.76 4.30 -1.12
CA SER A 80 -1.55 4.12 -0.31
C SER A 80 -1.48 2.72 0.29
N PHE A 81 -2.62 2.15 0.72
CA PHE A 81 -2.68 0.78 1.22
C PHE A 81 -2.33 -0.25 0.14
N LEU A 82 -2.95 -0.18 -1.04
CA LEU A 82 -2.70 -1.12 -2.14
C LEU A 82 -1.25 -1.02 -2.66
N ASP A 83 -0.72 0.20 -2.79
CA ASP A 83 0.68 0.42 -3.17
C ASP A 83 1.65 -0.15 -2.11
N GLY A 84 1.32 0.05 -0.83
CA GLY A 84 2.08 -0.52 0.29
C GLY A 84 2.03 -2.04 0.31
N ALA A 85 0.86 -2.64 0.09
CA ALA A 85 0.67 -4.09 0.04
C ALA A 85 1.44 -4.73 -1.12
N LYS A 86 1.46 -4.07 -2.29
CA LYS A 86 2.27 -4.52 -3.44
C LYS A 86 3.76 -4.53 -3.11
N LYS A 87 4.27 -3.45 -2.53
CA LYS A 87 5.67 -3.36 -2.08
C LYS A 87 6.00 -4.40 -1.01
N ALA A 88 5.10 -4.60 -0.04
CA ALA A 88 5.28 -5.61 0.99
C ALA A 88 5.37 -7.01 0.39
N PHE A 89 4.52 -7.33 -0.60
CA PHE A 89 4.58 -8.61 -1.31
C PHE A 89 5.95 -8.82 -1.96
N GLU A 90 6.45 -7.84 -2.73
CA GLU A 90 7.75 -7.91 -3.39
C GLU A 90 8.89 -8.10 -2.39
N ILE A 91 8.90 -7.34 -1.29
CA ILE A 91 9.95 -7.43 -0.25
C ILE A 91 9.89 -8.77 0.47
N ILE A 92 8.70 -9.24 0.86
CA ILE A 92 8.53 -10.50 1.61
C ILE A 92 8.95 -11.69 0.74
N ILE A 93 8.52 -11.77 -0.52
CA ILE A 93 8.90 -12.86 -1.41
C ILE A 93 10.41 -12.81 -1.73
N SER A 94 10.98 -11.63 -1.95
CA SER A 94 12.42 -11.47 -2.15
C SER A 94 13.20 -11.94 -0.91
N ALA A 95 12.82 -11.47 0.28
CA ALA A 95 13.44 -11.85 1.54
C ALA A 95 13.31 -13.37 1.81
N TYR A 96 12.15 -13.95 1.52
CA TYR A 96 11.96 -15.41 1.60
C TYR A 96 12.88 -16.16 0.63
N ASN A 97 12.99 -15.69 -0.60
CA ASN A 97 13.85 -16.32 -1.60
C ASN A 97 15.33 -16.23 -1.23
N GLN A 98 15.77 -15.15 -0.63
CA GLN A 98 17.15 -14.90 -0.19
C GLN A 98 17.46 -15.45 1.21
N GLY A 99 16.46 -15.92 1.94
CA GLY A 99 16.62 -16.42 3.32
C GLY A 99 16.84 -15.30 4.34
N GLU A 100 16.43 -14.07 4.03
CA GLU A 100 16.61 -12.90 4.88
C GLU A 100 15.57 -12.81 6.01
N LYS A 101 15.72 -13.66 7.03
CA LYS A 101 14.80 -13.75 8.18
C LYS A 101 14.59 -12.41 8.91
N LYS A 102 15.63 -11.54 8.97
CA LYS A 102 15.52 -10.23 9.65
C LYS A 102 14.52 -9.30 8.96
N THR A 103 14.53 -9.27 7.63
CA THR A 103 13.60 -8.47 6.82
C THR A 103 12.16 -8.94 7.01
N LEU A 104 11.93 -10.26 7.03
CA LEU A 104 10.60 -10.84 7.24
C LEU A 104 10.00 -10.46 8.61
N LYS A 105 10.80 -10.51 9.68
CA LYS A 105 10.34 -10.31 11.06
C LYS A 105 9.59 -8.99 11.30
N GLY A 106 9.91 -7.95 10.54
CA GLY A 106 9.26 -6.63 10.66
C GLY A 106 7.95 -6.49 9.87
N LEU A 107 7.69 -7.40 8.92
CA LEU A 107 6.59 -7.27 7.96
C LEU A 107 5.47 -8.28 8.20
N VAL A 108 5.73 -9.35 8.93
CA VAL A 108 4.79 -10.45 9.11
C VAL A 108 4.51 -10.74 10.59
N SER A 109 3.37 -11.36 10.87
CA SER A 109 3.02 -11.84 12.21
C SER A 109 3.97 -12.94 12.67
N LYS A 110 3.96 -13.23 13.98
CA LYS A 110 4.80 -14.30 14.56
C LYS A 110 4.51 -15.66 13.94
N ASP A 111 3.24 -15.95 13.66
CA ASP A 111 2.82 -17.24 13.11
C ASP A 111 3.26 -17.39 11.65
N VAL A 112 3.08 -16.34 10.84
CA VAL A 112 3.56 -16.29 9.45
C VAL A 112 5.08 -16.35 9.42
N PHE A 113 5.77 -15.63 10.34
CA PHE A 113 7.22 -15.68 10.44
C PHE A 113 7.73 -17.10 10.73
N ALA A 114 7.13 -17.82 11.69
CA ALA A 114 7.51 -19.19 12.01
C ALA A 114 7.33 -20.14 10.82
N ALA A 115 6.26 -19.94 10.03
CA ALA A 115 6.03 -20.73 8.82
C ALA A 115 7.10 -20.45 7.75
N PHE A 116 7.41 -19.17 7.50
CA PHE A 116 8.48 -18.79 6.58
C PHE A 116 9.86 -19.26 7.04
N GLU A 117 10.17 -19.12 8.33
CA GLU A 117 11.44 -19.59 8.89
C GLU A 117 11.63 -21.08 8.67
N LYS A 118 10.61 -21.88 9.00
CA LYS A 118 10.64 -23.34 8.75
C LYS A 118 10.80 -23.65 7.26
N ALA A 119 10.12 -22.92 6.39
CA ALA A 119 10.22 -23.13 4.95
C ALA A 119 11.60 -22.75 4.40
N ILE A 120 12.22 -21.67 4.91
CA ILE A 120 13.58 -21.25 4.56
C ILE A 120 14.59 -22.33 5.01
N ASP A 121 14.46 -22.83 6.26
CA ASP A 121 15.39 -23.82 6.81
C ASP A 121 15.32 -25.17 6.09
N ASN A 122 14.15 -25.52 5.53
CA ASN A 122 13.93 -26.73 4.76
C ASN A 122 14.26 -26.60 3.26
N LYS A 123 14.62 -25.41 2.79
CA LYS A 123 14.85 -25.13 1.38
C LYS A 123 16.21 -25.68 0.94
N THR A 124 16.21 -26.76 0.17
CA THR A 124 17.44 -27.45 -0.29
C THR A 124 18.13 -26.72 -1.44
N ASN A 125 17.37 -25.93 -2.24
CA ASN A 125 17.87 -25.10 -3.33
C ASN A 125 17.20 -23.74 -3.25
N ASN A 126 17.97 -22.68 -3.38
CA ASN A 126 17.49 -21.31 -3.42
C ASN A 126 17.43 -20.86 -4.90
N PRO A 127 16.36 -21.20 -5.66
CA PRO A 127 16.25 -20.73 -7.02
C PRO A 127 16.18 -19.20 -6.97
N ASN A 128 17.06 -18.56 -7.73
CA ASN A 128 17.00 -17.11 -7.91
C ASN A 128 15.72 -16.82 -8.68
N SER A 129 14.65 -16.48 -7.94
CA SER A 129 13.34 -16.20 -8.50
C SER A 129 13.19 -14.69 -8.63
N GLN A 130 12.95 -14.22 -9.85
CA GLN A 130 12.73 -12.82 -10.15
C GLN A 130 11.28 -12.58 -10.56
N PHE A 131 10.73 -11.45 -10.14
CA PHE A 131 9.41 -11.04 -10.59
C PHE A 131 9.45 -10.53 -12.02
N TYR A 132 8.56 -11.06 -12.84
CA TYR A 132 8.24 -10.51 -14.16
C TYR A 132 7.08 -9.52 -14.08
N SER A 133 6.02 -9.92 -13.37
CA SER A 133 4.87 -9.05 -13.13
C SER A 133 4.24 -9.34 -11.76
N LEU A 134 3.60 -8.32 -11.20
CA LEU A 134 2.79 -8.42 -9.97
C LEU A 134 1.55 -7.56 -10.10
N VAL A 135 0.38 -8.17 -9.97
CA VAL A 135 -0.92 -7.51 -10.04
C VAL A 135 -1.71 -7.82 -8.77
N ILE A 136 -2.40 -6.83 -8.24
CA ILE A 136 -3.46 -7.03 -7.25
C ILE A 136 -4.76 -7.26 -8.02
N ASP A 137 -5.33 -8.45 -7.90
CA ASP A 137 -6.56 -8.84 -8.58
C ASP A 137 -7.76 -8.11 -7.99
N GLY A 138 -7.75 -7.90 -6.67
CA GLY A 138 -8.77 -7.17 -5.95
C GLY A 138 -8.76 -7.42 -4.45
N VAL A 139 -9.79 -6.87 -3.79
CA VAL A 139 -10.05 -7.05 -2.37
C VAL A 139 -11.01 -8.23 -2.17
N GLU A 140 -10.49 -9.33 -1.64
CA GLU A 140 -11.28 -10.54 -1.41
C GLU A 140 -12.15 -10.43 -0.16
N ASP A 141 -11.64 -9.81 0.91
CA ASP A 141 -12.39 -9.52 2.13
C ASP A 141 -11.87 -8.24 2.79
N ALA A 142 -12.77 -7.53 3.47
CA ALA A 142 -12.41 -6.36 4.27
C ALA A 142 -13.37 -6.26 5.45
N LYS A 143 -12.82 -6.28 6.67
CA LYS A 143 -13.60 -6.26 7.91
C LYS A 143 -12.86 -5.57 9.04
N VAL A 144 -13.63 -5.15 10.03
CA VAL A 144 -13.11 -4.60 11.28
C VAL A 144 -13.69 -5.43 12.43
N GLU A 145 -12.81 -6.09 13.16
CA GLU A 145 -13.15 -6.95 14.30
C GLU A 145 -12.25 -6.60 15.49
N ASN A 146 -12.82 -6.42 16.67
CA ASN A 146 -12.07 -6.13 17.90
C ASN A 146 -11.06 -4.98 17.77
N SER A 147 -11.46 -3.90 17.11
CA SER A 147 -10.56 -2.75 16.80
C SER A 147 -9.35 -3.10 15.95
N VAL A 148 -9.43 -4.18 15.17
CA VAL A 148 -8.44 -4.57 14.19
C VAL A 148 -9.08 -4.55 12.80
N VAL A 149 -8.46 -3.81 11.89
CA VAL A 149 -8.78 -3.84 10.46
C VAL A 149 -8.09 -5.03 9.84
N LYS A 150 -8.83 -5.84 9.09
CA LYS A 150 -8.33 -6.97 8.32
C LYS A 150 -8.73 -6.80 6.87
N ILE A 151 -7.76 -6.84 5.97
CA ILE A 151 -8.00 -6.75 4.53
C ILE A 151 -7.26 -7.89 3.84
N THR A 152 -8.01 -8.70 3.10
CA THR A 152 -7.47 -9.79 2.28
C THR A 152 -7.44 -9.35 0.82
N LEU A 153 -6.27 -9.45 0.22
CA LEU A 153 -6.02 -9.13 -1.18
C LEU A 153 -5.69 -10.40 -1.97
N GLY A 154 -6.22 -10.48 -3.19
CA GLY A 154 -5.78 -11.44 -4.19
C GLY A 154 -4.61 -10.86 -4.99
N PHE A 155 -3.55 -11.65 -5.15
CA PHE A 155 -2.39 -11.32 -5.95
C PHE A 155 -2.20 -12.34 -7.06
N THR A 156 -1.87 -11.85 -8.25
CA THR A 156 -1.32 -12.65 -9.32
C THR A 156 0.11 -12.21 -9.58
N SER A 157 1.06 -13.12 -9.42
CA SER A 157 2.47 -12.88 -9.72
C SER A 157 2.95 -13.79 -10.84
N GLU A 158 3.83 -13.27 -11.69
CA GLU A 158 4.58 -14.04 -12.67
C GLU A 158 6.05 -13.96 -12.30
N GLN A 159 6.68 -15.12 -12.19
CA GLN A 159 8.05 -15.27 -11.73
C GLN A 159 8.78 -16.22 -12.67
N PHE A 160 10.04 -15.95 -12.92
CA PHE A 160 10.94 -16.91 -13.57
C PHE A 160 12.04 -17.33 -12.61
N THR A 161 12.53 -18.54 -12.82
CA THR A 161 13.51 -19.19 -11.94
C THR A 161 14.81 -19.39 -12.70
N ASN A 162 15.95 -19.11 -12.05
CA ASN A 162 17.29 -19.34 -12.60
C ASN A 162 17.60 -18.56 -13.88
N ASP A 163 17.09 -17.34 -13.99
CA ASP A 163 17.31 -16.45 -15.15
C ASP A 163 16.85 -17.05 -16.51
N ASP A 164 16.00 -18.09 -16.48
CA ASP A 164 15.39 -18.66 -17.67
C ASP A 164 14.01 -18.00 -17.91
N GLU A 165 13.99 -17.00 -18.76
CA GLU A 165 12.77 -16.26 -19.15
C GLU A 165 11.71 -17.15 -19.82
N ASN A 166 12.08 -18.35 -20.27
CA ASN A 166 11.13 -19.29 -20.87
C ASN A 166 10.33 -20.07 -19.81
N THR A 167 10.72 -20.00 -18.54
CA THR A 167 10.06 -20.71 -17.41
C THR A 167 9.27 -19.75 -16.53
N VAL A 168 8.41 -18.92 -17.12
CA VAL A 168 7.52 -18.05 -16.35
C VAL A 168 6.46 -18.91 -15.65
N ILE A 169 6.42 -18.82 -14.32
CA ILE A 169 5.41 -19.48 -13.49
C ILE A 169 4.45 -18.41 -12.98
N LYS A 170 3.16 -18.59 -13.29
CA LYS A 170 2.08 -17.76 -12.75
C LYS A 170 1.60 -18.36 -11.44
N LYS A 171 1.54 -17.53 -10.38
CA LYS A 171 1.03 -17.88 -9.05
C LYS A 171 -0.09 -16.96 -8.65
N GLN A 172 -1.07 -17.49 -7.94
CA GLN A 172 -2.14 -16.73 -7.30
C GLN A 172 -2.08 -16.95 -5.80
N ASP A 173 -2.08 -15.86 -5.04
CA ASP A 173 -1.92 -15.86 -3.59
C ASP A 173 -3.00 -14.98 -2.96
N LEU A 174 -3.50 -15.39 -1.78
CA LEU A 174 -4.40 -14.59 -0.95
C LEU A 174 -3.64 -14.16 0.29
N TRP A 175 -3.48 -12.84 0.47
CA TRP A 175 -2.74 -12.29 1.59
C TRP A 175 -3.64 -11.42 2.46
N THR A 176 -3.62 -11.67 3.77
CA THR A 176 -4.37 -10.89 4.74
C THR A 176 -3.44 -9.97 5.53
N PHE A 177 -3.73 -8.68 5.45
CA PHE A 177 -3.04 -7.64 6.20
C PHE A 177 -3.91 -7.16 7.36
N GLU A 178 -3.29 -6.95 8.52
CA GLU A 178 -3.95 -6.42 9.71
C GLU A 178 -3.29 -5.14 10.21
N LYS A 179 -4.15 -4.25 10.76
CA LYS A 179 -3.74 -3.02 11.45
C LYS A 179 -4.73 -2.71 12.55
N LYS A 180 -4.25 -2.28 13.73
CA LYS A 180 -5.14 -1.76 14.78
C LYS A 180 -5.73 -0.41 14.36
N VAL A 181 -7.03 -0.22 14.62
CA VAL A 181 -7.73 1.04 14.29
C VAL A 181 -7.05 2.24 14.96
N ASP A 182 -6.66 2.11 16.21
CA ASP A 182 -6.05 3.20 16.99
C ASP A 182 -4.53 3.33 16.77
N SER A 183 -3.94 2.53 15.89
CA SER A 183 -2.50 2.60 15.62
C SER A 183 -2.14 3.85 14.83
N LYS A 184 -1.27 4.67 15.41
CA LYS A 184 -0.64 5.81 14.72
C LYS A 184 0.43 5.40 13.72
N SER A 185 0.92 4.14 13.80
CA SER A 185 1.85 3.60 12.81
C SER A 185 1.13 3.39 11.48
N PRO A 186 1.73 3.78 10.35
CA PRO A 186 1.20 3.48 9.03
C PRO A 186 1.34 2.00 8.64
N GLU A 187 2.01 1.20 9.46
CA GLU A 187 2.41 -0.17 9.15
C GLU A 187 1.24 -1.14 9.20
N TRP A 188 1.16 -1.95 8.15
CA TRP A 188 0.30 -3.12 8.06
C TRP A 188 1.14 -4.38 8.20
N ILE A 189 0.64 -5.35 8.94
CA ILE A 189 1.33 -6.61 9.20
C ILE A 189 0.63 -7.74 8.43
N LEU A 190 1.39 -8.55 7.71
CA LEU A 190 0.87 -9.75 7.06
C LEU A 190 0.60 -10.82 8.10
N THR A 191 -0.66 -11.30 8.16
CA THR A 191 -1.11 -12.27 9.18
C THR A 191 -1.56 -13.60 8.58
N SER A 192 -1.75 -13.66 7.27
CA SER A 192 -2.06 -14.91 6.54
C SER A 192 -1.61 -14.83 5.08
N THR A 193 -1.13 -15.95 4.56
CA THR A 193 -0.76 -16.17 3.15
C THR A 193 -1.41 -17.43 2.63
#